data_4f03e0ffcab3c33b4b0797b272102490
#
_entry.id   4f03e0ffcab3c33b4b0797b272102490
#
_cell.length_a   1.000
_cell.length_b   1.000
_cell.length_c   1.000
_cell.angle_alpha   90.00
_cell.angle_beta   90.00
_cell.angle_gamma   90.00
#
_symmetry.space_group_name_H-M   'P 1'
#
loop_
_entity.id
_entity.type
_entity.pdbx_description
1 polymer ?
#
loop_
_entity_poly.entity_id
_entity_poly.type
_entity_poly.pdbx_seq_one_letter_code
_entity_poly.pdbx_strand_id
1 'polypeptide(L)'
;GSGTFERYIRHAGEKDPAQTLTTTFRMSNVDGARYRQAGGKKMLEQKMAEAVDAGTHALPRKKGSVPGMVQKNCIATVAVRVANVDATDFEQLTAAEIEGRRQAFAYEHFLRDCVPGCEDAKIIGLSTQIGVRETRRVHGEYRLTREDCMSVARFKDCVLLCGAPIEDHRAGKNGEDETAWACVPGGQAYDVPYRTLVPKGRDELWVAG
;
A
#
# COMPACT_ATOMS: atom_id res chain seq x y z
N GLY A 1 30.69 -1.82 0.94
CA GLY A 1 29.39 -1.36 1.34
C GLY A 1 29.51 -0.46 2.54
N SER A 2 29.21 0.78 2.38
CA SER A 2 29.24 1.76 3.47
C SER A 2 28.05 1.55 4.39
N GLY A 3 28.19 1.69 5.69
CA GLY A 3 27.14 1.64 6.68
C GLY A 3 26.08 2.76 6.58
N THR A 4 25.98 3.41 5.40
CA THR A 4 25.01 4.50 5.15
C THR A 4 23.63 3.95 4.79
N PHE A 5 23.57 2.80 4.11
CA PHE A 5 22.33 2.20 3.68
C PHE A 5 22.09 0.86 4.36
N GLU A 6 20.93 0.70 4.90
CA GLU A 6 20.42 -0.54 5.43
C GLU A 6 19.56 -1.22 4.37
N ARG A 7 19.96 -2.43 3.96
CA ARG A 7 19.13 -3.24 3.07
C ARG A 7 17.98 -3.83 3.87
N TYR A 8 16.79 -3.60 3.40
CA TYR A 8 15.61 -4.11 4.04
C TYR A 8 15.06 -5.28 3.23
N ILE A 9 15.12 -6.47 3.82
CA ILE A 9 14.66 -7.70 3.19
C ILE A 9 13.51 -8.26 4.03
N ARG A 10 12.45 -8.63 3.37
CA ARG A 10 11.33 -9.29 4.00
C ARG A 10 11.53 -10.80 3.97
N HIS A 11 11.89 -11.39 5.11
CA HIS A 11 11.97 -12.82 5.30
C HIS A 11 11.10 -13.24 6.48
N ALA A 12 10.62 -14.50 6.46
CA ALA A 12 9.92 -15.08 7.59
C ALA A 12 10.82 -15.04 8.82
N GLY A 13 10.33 -14.45 9.92
CA GLY A 13 11.09 -14.33 11.14
C GLY A 13 11.81 -13.00 11.36
N GLU A 14 11.87 -12.10 10.37
CA GLU A 14 12.39 -10.75 10.58
C GLU A 14 11.43 -9.91 11.41
N LYS A 15 12.01 -9.13 12.36
CA LYS A 15 11.21 -8.31 13.29
C LYS A 15 10.55 -7.10 12.62
N ASP A 16 11.07 -6.66 11.49
CA ASP A 16 10.65 -5.43 10.81
C ASP A 16 10.63 -5.62 9.28
N PRO A 17 9.69 -6.40 8.76
CA PRO A 17 9.60 -6.73 7.33
C PRO A 17 9.20 -5.50 6.50
N ALA A 18 9.66 -5.43 5.24
CA ALA A 18 9.27 -4.38 4.29
C ALA A 18 7.78 -4.43 3.97
N GLN A 19 7.20 -3.28 3.63
CA GLN A 19 5.79 -3.19 3.27
C GLN A 19 5.48 -3.92 1.95
N THR A 20 4.23 -4.37 1.81
CA THR A 20 3.74 -5.06 0.61
C THR A 20 3.81 -4.16 -0.62
N LEU A 21 4.13 -4.75 -1.77
CA LEU A 21 4.04 -4.09 -3.07
C LEU A 21 2.59 -4.06 -3.57
N THR A 22 2.28 -3.14 -4.49
CA THR A 22 0.92 -3.04 -5.03
C THR A 22 0.91 -2.66 -6.51
N THR A 23 0.01 -3.27 -7.27
CA THR A 23 -0.35 -2.85 -8.62
C THR A 23 -1.67 -2.12 -8.56
N THR A 24 -1.75 -0.93 -9.13
CA THR A 24 -3.02 -0.23 -9.30
C THR A 24 -3.65 -0.62 -10.63
N PHE A 25 -4.98 -0.63 -10.68
CA PHE A 25 -5.69 -0.85 -11.93
C PHE A 25 -6.91 0.04 -12.06
N ARG A 26 -7.30 0.26 -13.30
CA ARG A 26 -8.48 1.03 -13.68
C ARG A 26 -9.45 0.15 -14.44
N MET A 27 -10.75 0.34 -14.19
CA MET A 27 -11.81 -0.37 -14.89
C MET A 27 -12.83 0.62 -15.45
N SER A 28 -13.39 0.29 -16.59
CA SER A 28 -14.54 0.98 -17.20
C SER A 28 -15.82 0.15 -17.05
N ASN A 29 -16.94 0.71 -17.53
CA ASN A 29 -18.27 0.10 -17.51
C ASN A 29 -18.79 -0.22 -16.11
N VAL A 30 -18.48 0.64 -15.14
CA VAL A 30 -18.96 0.49 -13.75
C VAL A 30 -20.17 1.41 -13.55
N ASP A 31 -21.31 0.83 -13.17
CA ASP A 31 -22.48 1.58 -12.71
C ASP A 31 -22.34 1.94 -11.23
N GLY A 32 -21.76 3.11 -10.97
CA GLY A 32 -21.54 3.61 -9.62
C GLY A 32 -22.84 3.91 -8.85
N ALA A 33 -23.97 4.16 -9.53
CA ALA A 33 -25.26 4.36 -8.85
C ALA A 33 -25.78 3.04 -8.30
N ARG A 34 -25.78 1.99 -9.12
CA ARG A 34 -26.17 0.63 -8.72
C ARG A 34 -25.25 0.07 -7.63
N TYR A 35 -23.94 0.28 -7.74
CA TYR A 35 -22.97 -0.07 -6.69
C TYR A 35 -23.33 0.57 -5.33
N ARG A 36 -23.63 1.89 -5.31
CA ARG A 36 -24.00 2.59 -4.08
C ARG A 36 -25.35 2.12 -3.52
N GLN A 37 -26.35 1.93 -4.38
CA GLN A 37 -27.68 1.41 -3.99
C GLN A 37 -27.59 0.02 -3.37
N ALA A 38 -26.68 -0.82 -3.84
CA ALA A 38 -26.44 -2.16 -3.29
C ALA A 38 -25.69 -2.17 -1.94
N GLY A 39 -25.28 -1.03 -1.41
CA GLY A 39 -24.62 -0.90 -0.11
C GLY A 39 -23.15 -0.45 -0.17
N GLY A 40 -22.62 -0.21 -1.36
CA GLY A 40 -21.29 0.40 -1.56
C GLY A 40 -20.17 -0.36 -0.85
N LYS A 41 -19.36 0.37 -0.07
CA LYS A 41 -18.20 -0.18 0.66
C LYS A 41 -18.56 -1.39 1.53
N LYS A 42 -19.63 -1.29 2.32
CA LYS A 42 -20.03 -2.35 3.26
C LYS A 42 -20.37 -3.65 2.54
N MET A 43 -21.13 -3.55 1.45
CA MET A 43 -21.47 -4.69 0.59
C MET A 43 -20.21 -5.28 -0.05
N LEU A 44 -19.31 -4.44 -0.57
CA LEU A 44 -18.05 -4.90 -1.18
C LEU A 44 -17.20 -5.70 -0.19
N GLU A 45 -16.98 -5.18 1.02
CA GLU A 45 -16.19 -5.87 2.05
C GLU A 45 -16.83 -7.20 2.48
N GLN A 46 -18.15 -7.24 2.58
CA GLN A 46 -18.87 -8.49 2.85
C GLN A 46 -18.66 -9.51 1.72
N LYS A 47 -18.82 -9.11 0.46
CA LYS A 47 -18.63 -9.97 -0.70
C LYS A 47 -17.18 -10.46 -0.84
N MET A 48 -16.20 -9.62 -0.54
CA MET A 48 -14.78 -10.02 -0.51
C MET A 48 -14.54 -11.11 0.55
N ALA A 49 -15.04 -10.91 1.77
CA ALA A 49 -14.92 -11.92 2.82
C ALA A 49 -15.58 -13.25 2.43
N GLU A 50 -16.82 -13.22 1.94
CA GLU A 50 -17.54 -14.39 1.45
C GLU A 50 -16.75 -15.14 0.37
N ALA A 51 -16.20 -14.43 -0.62
CA ALA A 51 -15.44 -15.01 -1.73
C ALA A 51 -14.13 -15.67 -1.27
N VAL A 52 -13.41 -15.03 -0.35
CA VAL A 52 -12.15 -15.57 0.21
C VAL A 52 -12.44 -16.79 1.09
N ASP A 53 -13.45 -16.72 1.98
CA ASP A 53 -13.80 -17.80 2.88
C ASP A 53 -14.33 -19.05 2.13
N ALA A 54 -15.06 -18.83 1.04
CA ALA A 54 -15.53 -19.90 0.16
C ALA A 54 -14.45 -20.42 -0.83
N GLY A 55 -13.31 -19.74 -0.96
CA GLY A 55 -12.26 -20.08 -1.91
C GLY A 55 -12.66 -19.93 -3.38
N THR A 56 -13.72 -19.16 -3.67
CA THR A 56 -14.24 -18.99 -5.05
C THR A 56 -13.42 -18.02 -5.89
N HIS A 57 -12.75 -17.06 -5.25
CA HIS A 57 -11.89 -16.07 -5.91
C HIS A 57 -10.58 -15.90 -5.13
N ALA A 58 -9.46 -15.92 -5.85
CA ALA A 58 -8.11 -15.80 -5.27
C ALA A 58 -7.77 -14.33 -4.95
N LEU A 59 -8.49 -13.73 -4.00
CA LEU A 59 -8.23 -12.38 -3.53
C LEU A 59 -7.16 -12.39 -2.43
N PRO A 60 -6.24 -11.40 -2.40
CA PRO A 60 -5.18 -11.35 -1.40
C PRO A 60 -5.67 -10.90 -0.02
N ARG A 61 -6.92 -10.44 0.11
CA ARG A 61 -7.48 -9.92 1.36
C ARG A 61 -9.01 -9.90 1.37
N LYS A 62 -9.58 -9.88 2.58
CA LYS A 62 -11.03 -9.93 2.82
C LYS A 62 -11.71 -8.56 2.86
N LYS A 63 -10.96 -7.45 2.93
CA LYS A 63 -11.52 -6.08 3.07
C LYS A 63 -10.55 -5.02 2.58
N GLY A 64 -11.04 -3.80 2.46
CA GLY A 64 -10.25 -2.62 2.09
C GLY A 64 -10.30 -2.32 0.59
N SER A 65 -9.63 -1.25 0.17
CA SER A 65 -9.53 -0.74 -1.21
C SER A 65 -10.86 -0.59 -1.93
N VAL A 66 -11.66 0.29 -1.39
CA VAL A 66 -12.87 0.73 -2.10
C VAL A 66 -12.45 1.42 -3.39
N PRO A 67 -13.02 1.02 -4.52
CA PRO A 67 -12.75 1.69 -5.79
C PRO A 67 -13.18 3.14 -5.74
N GLY A 68 -12.30 4.05 -6.11
CA GLY A 68 -12.61 5.46 -6.32
C GLY A 68 -13.11 5.72 -7.73
N MET A 69 -14.22 6.44 -7.88
CA MET A 69 -14.66 6.92 -9.19
C MET A 69 -13.73 8.04 -9.66
N VAL A 70 -12.96 7.79 -10.70
CA VAL A 70 -12.06 8.79 -11.29
C VAL A 70 -12.73 9.61 -12.37
N GLN A 71 -13.75 9.05 -13.01
CA GLN A 71 -14.67 9.71 -13.93
C GLN A 71 -15.95 8.87 -14.06
N LYS A 72 -16.95 9.38 -14.82
CA LYS A 72 -18.20 8.64 -15.04
C LYS A 72 -17.91 7.23 -15.57
N ASN A 73 -18.45 6.22 -14.91
CA ASN A 73 -18.33 4.79 -15.22
C ASN A 73 -16.89 4.22 -15.20
N CYS A 74 -15.93 4.96 -14.62
CA CYS A 74 -14.56 4.50 -14.47
C CYS A 74 -14.13 4.53 -13.02
N ILE A 75 -13.52 3.45 -12.55
CA ILE A 75 -12.93 3.34 -11.21
C ILE A 75 -11.43 3.12 -11.28
N ALA A 76 -10.75 3.52 -10.21
CA ALA A 76 -9.37 3.13 -9.95
C ALA A 76 -9.29 2.52 -8.55
N THR A 77 -8.41 1.54 -8.36
CA THR A 77 -8.23 0.89 -7.06
C THR A 77 -6.79 0.43 -6.84
N VAL A 78 -6.42 0.33 -5.58
CA VAL A 78 -5.11 -0.15 -5.07
C VAL A 78 -5.29 -1.47 -4.29
N ALA A 79 -6.14 -2.37 -4.77
CA ALA A 79 -6.54 -3.59 -4.08
C ALA A 79 -5.44 -4.66 -3.97
N VAL A 80 -4.54 -4.70 -4.94
CA VAL A 80 -3.46 -5.70 -5.04
C VAL A 80 -2.47 -5.59 -3.88
N ARG A 81 -2.04 -6.76 -3.37
CA ARG A 81 -1.01 -6.87 -2.33
C ARG A 81 -0.06 -8.03 -2.65
N VAL A 82 1.20 -7.72 -2.90
CA VAL A 82 2.25 -8.72 -3.09
C VAL A 82 3.24 -8.60 -1.94
N ALA A 83 3.35 -9.66 -1.16
CA ALA A 83 4.13 -9.71 0.07
C ALA A 83 5.40 -10.54 -0.10
N ASN A 84 6.32 -10.44 0.87
CA ASN A 84 7.53 -11.25 0.95
C ASN A 84 8.46 -11.11 -0.27
N VAL A 85 8.63 -9.88 -0.76
CA VAL A 85 9.45 -9.55 -1.92
C VAL A 85 10.63 -8.68 -1.49
N ASP A 86 11.84 -9.09 -1.82
CA ASP A 86 13.00 -8.21 -1.84
C ASP A 86 13.02 -7.47 -3.20
N ALA A 87 12.48 -6.27 -3.23
CA ALA A 87 12.40 -5.49 -4.46
C ALA A 87 13.77 -4.91 -4.91
N THR A 88 14.87 -5.25 -4.24
CA THR A 88 16.24 -5.00 -4.71
C THR A 88 16.79 -6.16 -5.52
N ASP A 89 16.09 -7.29 -5.54
CA ASP A 89 16.37 -8.47 -6.35
C ASP A 89 15.47 -8.43 -7.59
N PHE A 90 16.07 -8.44 -8.77
CA PHE A 90 15.32 -8.26 -10.03
C PHE A 90 14.45 -9.46 -10.39
N GLU A 91 14.81 -10.66 -9.98
CA GLU A 91 14.01 -11.88 -10.24
C GLU A 91 12.75 -11.86 -9.36
N GLN A 92 12.89 -11.51 -8.08
CA GLN A 92 11.77 -11.37 -7.18
C GLN A 92 10.86 -10.21 -7.59
N LEU A 93 11.42 -9.10 -8.05
CA LEU A 93 10.64 -7.96 -8.54
C LEU A 93 9.85 -8.34 -9.81
N THR A 94 10.46 -9.10 -10.73
CA THR A 94 9.77 -9.61 -11.92
C THR A 94 8.64 -10.57 -11.54
N ALA A 95 8.87 -11.48 -10.61
CA ALA A 95 7.82 -12.37 -10.11
C ALA A 95 6.68 -11.59 -9.44
N ALA A 96 7.00 -10.52 -8.71
CA ALA A 96 6.00 -9.64 -8.10
C ALA A 96 5.17 -8.87 -9.13
N GLU A 97 5.75 -8.44 -10.26
CA GLU A 97 5.02 -7.85 -11.38
C GLU A 97 3.99 -8.82 -11.97
N ILE A 98 4.39 -10.07 -12.19
CA ILE A 98 3.49 -11.12 -12.71
C ILE A 98 2.36 -11.38 -11.72
N GLU A 99 2.69 -11.55 -10.45
CA GLU A 99 1.71 -11.79 -9.39
C GLU A 99 0.74 -10.60 -9.21
N GLY A 100 1.25 -9.38 -9.25
CA GLY A 100 0.42 -8.17 -9.16
C GLY A 100 -0.61 -8.08 -10.28
N ARG A 101 -0.22 -8.44 -11.51
CA ARG A 101 -1.14 -8.51 -12.65
C ARG A 101 -2.15 -9.64 -12.49
N ARG A 102 -1.72 -10.81 -12.05
CA ARG A 102 -2.61 -11.96 -11.77
C ARG A 102 -3.69 -11.59 -10.74
N GLN A 103 -3.31 -10.92 -9.67
CA GLN A 103 -4.26 -10.43 -8.66
C GLN A 103 -5.22 -9.38 -9.22
N ALA A 104 -4.76 -8.46 -10.06
CA ALA A 104 -5.64 -7.47 -10.68
C ALA A 104 -6.76 -8.13 -11.52
N PHE A 105 -6.42 -9.14 -12.32
CA PHE A 105 -7.43 -9.90 -13.07
C PHE A 105 -8.33 -10.75 -12.18
N ALA A 106 -7.82 -11.29 -11.07
CA ALA A 106 -8.66 -11.97 -10.08
C ALA A 106 -9.70 -11.01 -9.47
N TYR A 107 -9.32 -9.75 -9.21
CA TYR A 107 -10.26 -8.71 -8.79
C TYR A 107 -11.28 -8.37 -9.88
N GLU A 108 -10.87 -8.29 -11.15
CA GLU A 108 -11.81 -8.07 -12.25
C GLU A 108 -12.91 -9.16 -12.26
N HIS A 109 -12.53 -10.42 -12.20
CA HIS A 109 -13.47 -11.54 -12.16
C HIS A 109 -14.40 -11.45 -10.94
N PHE A 110 -13.82 -11.25 -9.75
CA PHE A 110 -14.60 -11.09 -8.52
C PHE A 110 -15.60 -9.94 -8.61
N LEU A 111 -15.17 -8.77 -9.07
CA LEU A 111 -16.06 -7.60 -9.17
C LEU A 111 -17.21 -7.85 -10.14
N ARG A 112 -16.95 -8.48 -11.27
CA ARG A 112 -17.98 -8.82 -12.26
C ARG A 112 -18.97 -9.87 -11.74
N ASP A 113 -18.47 -10.89 -11.06
CA ASP A 113 -19.27 -12.01 -10.63
C ASP A 113 -20.09 -11.72 -9.36
N CYS A 114 -19.58 -10.86 -8.47
CA CYS A 114 -20.10 -10.71 -7.13
C CYS A 114 -20.62 -9.30 -6.79
N VAL A 115 -20.26 -8.26 -7.57
CA VAL A 115 -20.50 -6.88 -7.15
C VAL A 115 -21.50 -6.18 -8.07
N PRO A 116 -22.71 -5.85 -7.58
CA PRO A 116 -23.72 -5.14 -8.36
C PRO A 116 -23.21 -3.82 -8.92
N GLY A 117 -23.40 -3.62 -10.23
CA GLY A 117 -22.92 -2.48 -10.97
C GLY A 117 -21.52 -2.67 -11.61
N CYS A 118 -20.92 -3.86 -11.43
CA CYS A 118 -19.63 -4.22 -12.03
C CYS A 118 -19.73 -5.37 -13.05
N GLU A 119 -20.90 -5.84 -13.41
CA GLU A 119 -21.10 -7.01 -14.25
C GLU A 119 -20.43 -6.91 -15.63
N ASP A 120 -20.40 -5.71 -16.19
CA ASP A 120 -19.78 -5.40 -17.48
C ASP A 120 -18.40 -4.72 -17.34
N ALA A 121 -17.91 -4.62 -16.13
CA ALA A 121 -16.66 -3.93 -15.87
C ALA A 121 -15.46 -4.67 -16.47
N LYS A 122 -14.52 -3.91 -17.04
CA LYS A 122 -13.29 -4.44 -17.65
C LYS A 122 -12.08 -3.59 -17.25
N ILE A 123 -10.96 -4.23 -17.01
CA ILE A 123 -9.68 -3.54 -16.82
C ILE A 123 -9.32 -2.81 -18.13
N ILE A 124 -9.08 -1.50 -18.01
CA ILE A 124 -8.64 -0.62 -19.11
C ILE A 124 -7.20 -0.14 -18.94
N GLY A 125 -6.56 -0.45 -17.83
CA GLY A 125 -5.17 -0.13 -17.58
C GLY A 125 -4.69 -0.59 -16.22
N LEU A 126 -3.44 -0.96 -16.18
CA LEU A 126 -2.66 -1.26 -14.98
C LEU A 126 -1.64 -0.16 -14.76
N SER A 127 -1.07 -0.06 -13.55
CA SER A 127 0.13 0.76 -13.35
C SER A 127 1.26 0.27 -14.27
N THR A 128 2.11 1.18 -14.73
CA THR A 128 3.23 0.86 -15.63
C THR A 128 4.15 -0.20 -15.03
N GLN A 129 4.37 -0.10 -13.73
CA GLN A 129 5.14 -1.06 -12.93
C GLN A 129 4.49 -1.23 -11.55
N ILE A 130 4.84 -2.27 -10.85
CA ILE A 130 4.41 -2.50 -9.48
C ILE A 130 4.96 -1.38 -8.56
N GLY A 131 4.12 -0.86 -7.68
CA GLY A 131 4.50 0.15 -6.68
C GLY A 131 5.32 -0.49 -5.58
N VAL A 132 6.60 -0.17 -5.54
CA VAL A 132 7.52 -0.55 -4.47
C VAL A 132 7.45 0.50 -3.38
N ARG A 133 7.01 0.10 -2.17
CA ARG A 133 6.86 1.04 -1.04
C ARG A 133 8.16 1.24 -0.28
N GLU A 134 8.97 0.20 -0.20
CA GLU A 134 10.14 0.17 0.66
C GLU A 134 11.18 -0.84 0.15
N THR A 135 12.46 -0.45 0.15
CA THR A 135 13.58 -1.34 -0.18
C THR A 135 14.73 -1.17 0.79
N ARG A 136 15.35 0.00 0.79
CA ARG A 136 16.49 0.35 1.63
C ARG A 136 16.13 1.52 2.53
N ARG A 137 16.69 1.51 3.73
CA ARG A 137 16.59 2.62 4.67
C ARG A 137 17.94 3.28 4.82
N VAL A 138 17.96 4.60 4.75
CA VAL A 138 19.18 5.38 4.94
C VAL A 138 19.40 5.65 6.42
N HIS A 139 20.61 5.43 6.91
CA HIS A 139 21.03 5.91 8.24
C HIS A 139 21.27 7.42 8.18
N GLY A 140 20.25 8.19 8.51
CA GLY A 140 20.32 9.65 8.63
C GLY A 140 20.94 10.11 9.95
N GLU A 141 21.33 11.38 10.03
CA GLU A 141 21.75 12.03 11.27
C GLU A 141 20.64 12.02 12.34
N TYR A 142 19.39 11.94 11.92
CA TYR A 142 18.23 11.70 12.76
C TYR A 142 17.30 10.68 12.09
N ARG A 143 16.71 9.79 12.89
CA ARG A 143 15.69 8.85 12.47
C ARG A 143 14.38 9.23 13.15
N LEU A 144 13.40 9.69 12.39
CA LEU A 144 12.06 9.96 12.89
C LEU A 144 11.44 8.68 13.45
N THR A 145 10.92 8.76 14.66
CA THR A 145 10.34 7.62 15.38
C THR A 145 8.82 7.70 15.42
N ARG A 146 8.17 6.59 15.71
CA ARG A 146 6.73 6.58 15.98
C ARG A 146 6.38 7.52 17.14
N GLU A 147 7.21 7.58 18.17
CA GLU A 147 6.98 8.44 19.32
C GLU A 147 7.01 9.92 18.94
N ASP A 148 7.93 10.35 18.09
CA ASP A 148 7.95 11.71 17.56
C ASP A 148 6.63 12.06 16.86
N CYS A 149 6.13 11.16 16.03
CA CYS A 149 4.86 11.38 15.33
C CYS A 149 3.67 11.45 16.29
N MET A 150 3.60 10.54 17.27
CA MET A 150 2.48 10.43 18.19
C MET A 150 2.49 11.49 19.29
N SER A 151 3.66 12.03 19.66
CA SER A 151 3.80 13.16 20.60
C SER A 151 3.69 14.53 19.94
N VAL A 152 3.50 14.55 18.60
CA VAL A 152 3.50 15.82 17.83
C VAL A 152 4.79 16.60 18.03
N ALA A 153 5.93 15.91 17.95
CA ALA A 153 7.23 16.46 18.23
C ALA A 153 7.55 17.71 17.39
N ARG A 154 8.27 18.67 18.00
CA ARG A 154 8.72 19.90 17.37
C ARG A 154 10.24 19.96 17.36
N PHE A 155 10.81 20.36 16.22
CA PHE A 155 12.25 20.44 16.01
C PHE A 155 12.67 21.83 15.50
N LYS A 156 13.81 22.32 16.01
CA LYS A 156 14.34 23.64 15.59
C LYS A 156 14.71 23.67 14.10
N ASP A 157 15.08 22.54 13.54
CA ASP A 157 15.46 22.33 12.14
C ASP A 157 14.32 21.71 11.30
N CYS A 158 13.09 22.03 11.64
CA CYS A 158 11.91 21.56 10.89
C CYS A 158 11.93 22.03 9.44
N VAL A 159 11.74 21.10 8.49
CA VAL A 159 11.62 21.39 7.05
C VAL A 159 10.27 21.03 6.48
N LEU A 160 9.48 20.21 7.18
CA LEU A 160 8.19 19.75 6.74
C LEU A 160 7.26 19.50 7.93
N LEU A 161 5.98 19.81 7.77
CA LEU A 161 4.91 19.41 8.69
C LEU A 161 4.18 18.19 8.10
N CYS A 162 4.03 17.14 8.90
CA CYS A 162 3.30 15.94 8.49
C CYS A 162 2.14 15.64 9.44
N GLY A 163 0.92 15.67 8.91
CA GLY A 163 -0.32 15.30 9.62
C GLY A 163 -0.88 13.96 9.16
N ALA A 164 -0.19 13.27 8.24
CA ALA A 164 -0.63 11.98 7.77
C ALA A 164 -0.52 10.91 8.87
N PRO A 165 -1.45 9.94 8.92
CA PRO A 165 -1.30 8.80 9.81
C PRO A 165 -0.10 7.94 9.42
N ILE A 166 0.47 7.26 10.41
CA ILE A 166 1.43 6.18 10.14
C ILE A 166 0.62 5.02 9.57
N GLU A 167 1.00 4.56 8.40
CA GLU A 167 0.38 3.44 7.71
C GLU A 167 1.41 2.34 7.48
N ASP A 168 1.13 1.14 7.98
CA ASP A 168 2.03 0.00 7.87
C ASP A 168 1.29 -1.16 7.19
N HIS A 169 1.68 -1.47 5.96
CA HIS A 169 1.12 -2.55 5.15
C HIS A 169 1.97 -3.81 5.29
N ARG A 170 1.61 -4.68 6.19
CA ARG A 170 2.29 -5.96 6.41
C ARG A 170 1.54 -7.11 5.76
N ALA A 171 2.27 -8.19 5.49
CA ALA A 171 1.64 -9.48 5.27
C ALA A 171 1.13 -10.01 6.60
N GLY A 172 -0.16 -10.27 6.68
CA GLY A 172 -0.77 -10.93 7.83
C GLY A 172 -0.39 -12.40 7.93
N LYS A 173 -0.83 -13.04 8.99
CA LYS A 173 -0.75 -14.49 9.12
C LYS A 173 -1.55 -15.13 7.99
N ASN A 174 -1.02 -16.16 7.36
CA ASN A 174 -1.61 -16.85 6.19
C ASN A 174 -1.69 -16.02 4.89
N GLY A 175 -0.84 -14.98 4.73
CA GLY A 175 -0.80 -14.16 3.52
C GLY A 175 -1.89 -13.10 3.43
N GLU A 176 -2.70 -12.93 4.47
CA GLU A 176 -3.68 -11.84 4.54
C GLU A 176 -2.97 -10.48 4.67
N ASP A 177 -3.60 -9.41 4.14
CA ASP A 177 -3.10 -8.04 4.30
C ASP A 177 -3.48 -7.51 5.69
N GLU A 178 -2.48 -7.25 6.52
CA GLU A 178 -2.64 -6.51 7.77
C GLU A 178 -2.15 -5.08 7.60
N THR A 179 -3.07 -4.14 7.52
CA THR A 179 -2.73 -2.71 7.55
C THR A 179 -2.96 -2.15 8.94
N ALA A 180 -1.89 -1.72 9.58
CA ALA A 180 -1.95 -1.00 10.85
C ALA A 180 -1.95 0.51 10.62
N TRP A 181 -2.79 1.22 11.37
CA TRP A 181 -2.92 2.67 11.31
C TRP A 181 -2.65 3.29 12.68
N ALA A 182 -1.88 4.38 12.72
CA ALA A 182 -1.75 5.22 13.89
C ALA A 182 -1.94 6.68 13.47
N CYS A 183 -3.08 7.26 13.85
CA CYS A 183 -3.40 8.66 13.53
C CYS A 183 -2.68 9.62 14.47
N VAL A 184 -2.17 10.71 13.92
CA VAL A 184 -1.59 11.79 14.72
C VAL A 184 -2.70 12.38 15.63
N PRO A 185 -2.45 12.54 16.94
CA PRO A 185 -3.48 13.01 17.88
C PRO A 185 -4.05 14.37 17.52
N GLY A 186 -5.37 14.55 17.72
CA GLY A 186 -6.06 15.82 17.59
C GLY A 186 -6.05 16.46 16.19
N GLY A 187 -5.76 15.70 15.13
CA GLY A 187 -5.65 16.25 13.77
C GLY A 187 -4.48 17.22 13.59
N GLN A 188 -3.49 17.15 14.46
CA GLN A 188 -2.28 17.96 14.43
C GLN A 188 -1.27 17.43 13.40
N ALA A 189 -0.15 18.15 13.26
CA ALA A 189 0.98 17.73 12.45
C ALA A 189 2.25 17.75 13.30
N TYR A 190 3.11 16.77 13.12
CA TYR A 190 4.46 16.74 13.71
C TYR A 190 5.49 17.32 12.75
N ASP A 191 6.62 17.74 13.27
CA ASP A 191 7.74 18.24 12.48
C ASP A 191 8.58 17.09 11.92
N VAL A 192 9.03 17.25 10.68
CA VAL A 192 10.09 16.41 10.10
C VAL A 192 11.38 17.25 10.09
N PRO A 193 12.40 16.88 10.88
CA PRO A 193 13.63 17.67 10.98
C PRO A 193 14.54 17.48 9.77
N TYR A 194 15.28 18.53 9.40
CA TYR A 194 16.25 18.53 8.29
C TYR A 194 17.24 17.37 8.37
N ARG A 195 17.68 17.02 9.56
CA ARG A 195 18.63 15.93 9.83
C ARG A 195 18.17 14.54 9.36
N THR A 196 16.87 14.35 9.10
CA THR A 196 16.37 13.10 8.50
C THR A 196 16.80 12.93 7.04
N LEU A 197 17.08 14.05 6.36
CA LEU A 197 17.50 14.09 4.96
C LEU A 197 19.01 13.92 4.79
N VAL A 198 19.79 14.05 5.87
CA VAL A 198 21.26 14.05 5.85
C VAL A 198 21.77 12.65 6.19
N PRO A 199 22.38 11.91 5.23
CA PRO A 199 22.97 10.62 5.49
C PRO A 199 24.20 10.71 6.39
N LYS A 200 24.33 9.80 7.35
CA LYS A 200 25.54 9.75 8.21
C LYS A 200 26.80 9.50 7.40
N GLY A 201 27.86 10.26 7.73
CA GLY A 201 29.18 10.08 7.14
C GLY A 201 29.24 10.42 5.65
N ARG A 202 28.36 11.29 5.17
CA ARG A 202 28.37 11.82 3.81
C ARG A 202 28.13 13.33 3.86
N ASP A 203 29.07 14.07 3.30
CA ASP A 203 28.95 15.51 3.13
C ASP A 203 28.27 15.81 1.77
N GLU A 204 27.61 16.95 1.66
CA GLU A 204 27.00 17.47 0.43
C GLU A 204 26.02 16.52 -0.26
N LEU A 205 25.39 15.58 0.50
CA LEU A 205 24.41 14.64 0.02
C LEU A 205 23.12 14.75 0.84
N TRP A 206 21.98 14.80 0.14
CA TRP A 206 20.65 14.71 0.73
C TRP A 206 19.90 13.54 0.12
N VAL A 207 19.04 12.92 0.92
CA VAL A 207 18.15 11.83 0.48
C VAL A 207 16.72 12.17 0.84
N ALA A 208 15.80 11.84 -0.06
CA ALA A 208 14.35 11.97 0.13
C ALA A 208 13.64 10.74 -0.47
N GLY A 209 12.52 10.32 0.16
CA GLY A 209 11.73 9.18 -0.29
C GLY A 209 11.13 8.37 0.84
#